data_99e013e23d682551e8998875056b5228
#
_entry.id   99e013e23d682551e8998875056b5228
#
_cell.length_a   1.000
_cell.length_b   1.000
_cell.length_c   1.000
_cell.angle_alpha   90.00
_cell.angle_beta   90.00
_cell.angle_gamma   90.00
#
_symmetry.space_group_name_H-M   'P 1'
#
loop_
_entity.id
_entity.type
_entity.pdbx_description
1 polymer ?
#
loop_
_entity_poly.entity_id
_entity_poly.type
_entity_poly.pdbx_seq_one_letter_code
_entity_poly.pdbx_strand_id
1 'polypeptide(L)'
;MTPTAPTAAPPRPPESGAPRRPDLRPQFFLGLEDSSLVATDTLLQIKDTVVDTVESRAMSVIYGDAGLGKSFGTRATIQEMNPDLILPLDFARSRPGPKDLREELFHQMNLSCKMPGTPTAFDKLLRETLPRRPYVIVCDEAQQYRRENFEFLRKLWDTCDPKPAVLFVGGREAYETLQSDPALASRIYIRLEILAMTEDEVLKAVPDSHPVWRGVDEALLKRVDTQYALGSFREWAKVTKHVIKGMEHLGADKVDDRVVDWALKRC
;
A
#
# COMPACT_ATOMS: atom_id res chain seq x y z
N MET A 1 24.55 -35.79 39.41
CA MET A 1 23.09 -35.72 39.03
C MET A 1 22.80 -34.26 38.68
N THR A 2 22.78 -33.95 37.43
CA THR A 2 22.44 -32.62 36.88
C THR A 2 20.91 -32.59 36.60
N PRO A 3 20.17 -31.57 37.02
CA PRO A 3 18.74 -31.48 36.73
C PRO A 3 18.51 -31.04 35.28
N THR A 4 17.75 -31.84 34.57
CA THR A 4 17.28 -31.58 33.20
C THR A 4 16.24 -30.46 33.25
N ALA A 5 16.47 -29.40 32.44
CA ALA A 5 15.52 -28.31 32.27
C ALA A 5 14.22 -28.80 31.60
N PRO A 6 13.06 -28.26 31.95
CA PRO A 6 11.79 -28.64 31.32
C PRO A 6 11.73 -28.12 29.88
N THR A 7 11.47 -29.05 28.95
CA THR A 7 11.20 -28.76 27.54
C THR A 7 9.93 -27.91 27.43
N ALA A 8 10.07 -26.71 26.86
CA ALA A 8 8.94 -25.83 26.57
C ALA A 8 7.98 -26.54 25.58
N ALA A 9 6.70 -26.56 25.91
CA ALA A 9 5.65 -27.09 25.05
C ALA A 9 5.59 -26.28 23.72
N PRO A 10 5.31 -26.94 22.59
CA PRO A 10 5.18 -26.26 21.30
C PRO A 10 4.02 -25.23 21.34
N PRO A 11 4.14 -24.11 20.65
CA PRO A 11 3.08 -23.11 20.60
C PRO A 11 1.80 -23.75 20.04
N ARG A 12 0.68 -23.50 20.71
CA ARG A 12 -0.64 -23.96 20.23
C ARG A 12 -0.93 -23.35 18.86
N PRO A 13 -1.49 -24.11 17.91
CA PRO A 13 -1.96 -23.54 16.66
C PRO A 13 -3.06 -22.51 16.97
N PRO A 14 -3.17 -21.42 16.19
CA PRO A 14 -4.18 -20.40 16.41
C PRO A 14 -5.57 -21.02 16.33
N GLU A 15 -6.42 -20.70 17.28
CA GLU A 15 -7.82 -21.15 17.31
C GLU A 15 -8.50 -20.70 16.00
N SER A 16 -9.00 -21.66 15.24
CA SER A 16 -9.73 -21.44 14.00
C SER A 16 -11.06 -20.78 14.32
N GLY A 17 -11.23 -19.49 14.00
CA GLY A 17 -12.54 -18.88 14.05
C GLY A 17 -12.65 -17.37 14.27
N ALA A 18 -11.61 -16.65 14.66
CA ALA A 18 -11.68 -15.20 14.71
C ALA A 18 -11.40 -14.62 13.31
N PRO A 19 -12.23 -13.69 12.81
CA PRO A 19 -11.98 -13.03 11.53
C PRO A 19 -10.62 -12.34 11.61
N ARG A 20 -9.73 -12.64 10.66
CA ARG A 20 -8.45 -11.95 10.53
C ARG A 20 -8.75 -10.52 10.11
N ARG A 21 -8.64 -9.56 11.04
CA ARG A 21 -8.64 -8.15 10.66
C ARG A 21 -7.41 -7.90 9.79
N PRO A 22 -7.58 -7.22 8.65
CA PRO A 22 -6.45 -6.87 7.81
C PRO A 22 -5.48 -5.98 8.59
N ASP A 23 -4.18 -6.24 8.45
CA ASP A 23 -3.15 -5.32 8.97
C ASP A 23 -3.05 -4.12 8.02
N LEU A 24 -3.70 -3.03 8.39
CA LEU A 24 -3.73 -1.77 7.63
C LEU A 24 -2.55 -0.85 7.95
N ARG A 25 -1.65 -1.24 8.86
CA ARG A 25 -0.51 -0.40 9.23
C ARG A 25 0.43 -0.19 8.04
N PRO A 26 0.90 1.04 7.80
CA PRO A 26 1.94 1.29 6.83
C PRO A 26 3.22 0.60 7.30
N GLN A 27 3.86 -0.15 6.39
CA GLN A 27 5.10 -0.85 6.70
C GLN A 27 6.25 -0.15 5.98
N PHE A 28 7.26 0.29 6.74
CA PHE A 28 8.48 0.82 6.16
C PHE A 28 9.24 -0.28 5.41
N PHE A 29 9.73 0.07 4.24
CA PHE A 29 10.44 -0.87 3.39
C PHE A 29 11.68 -1.44 4.12
N LEU A 30 11.89 -2.75 4.01
CA LEU A 30 12.94 -3.50 4.71
C LEU A 30 12.86 -3.46 6.25
N GLY A 31 11.72 -3.08 6.84
CA GLY A 31 11.59 -2.97 8.31
C GLY A 31 12.62 -1.99 8.89
N LEU A 32 12.83 -0.86 8.23
CA LEU A 32 13.80 0.15 8.65
C LEU A 32 13.34 0.75 9.99
N GLU A 33 14.09 0.44 11.05
CA GLU A 33 13.84 0.95 12.40
C GLU A 33 14.07 2.46 12.45
N ASP A 34 13.48 3.15 13.42
CA ASP A 34 13.59 4.60 13.63
C ASP A 34 13.10 5.47 12.46
N SER A 35 12.45 4.88 11.44
CA SER A 35 11.87 5.64 10.36
C SER A 35 10.61 6.38 10.80
N SER A 36 10.48 7.61 10.34
CA SER A 36 9.34 8.49 10.61
C SER A 36 8.48 8.67 9.37
N LEU A 37 7.15 8.78 9.58
CA LEU A 37 6.24 9.23 8.54
C LEU A 37 6.45 10.73 8.33
N VAL A 38 6.86 11.11 7.13
CA VAL A 38 7.05 12.52 6.75
C VAL A 38 5.86 12.98 5.91
N ALA A 39 5.29 14.12 6.27
CA ALA A 39 4.22 14.75 5.51
C ALA A 39 4.80 15.38 4.24
N THR A 40 4.87 14.60 3.16
CA THR A 40 5.23 15.09 1.83
C THR A 40 3.98 15.52 1.05
N ASP A 41 4.14 16.35 0.03
CA ASP A 41 3.04 16.76 -0.85
C ASP A 41 2.36 15.52 -1.47
N THR A 42 3.14 14.51 -1.85
CA THR A 42 2.64 13.21 -2.32
C THR A 42 1.73 12.54 -1.29
N LEU A 43 2.13 12.47 -0.02
CA LEU A 43 1.32 11.86 1.03
C LEU A 43 0.02 12.63 1.26
N LEU A 44 0.06 13.96 1.24
CA LEU A 44 -1.11 14.81 1.38
C LEU A 44 -2.08 14.62 0.20
N GLN A 45 -1.59 14.59 -1.04
CA GLN A 45 -2.41 14.32 -2.23
C GLN A 45 -3.07 12.95 -2.19
N ILE A 46 -2.36 11.91 -1.72
CA ILE A 46 -2.93 10.59 -1.50
C ILE A 46 -4.03 10.66 -0.45
N LYS A 47 -3.78 11.33 0.68
CA LYS A 47 -4.75 11.48 1.77
C LYS A 47 -6.03 12.16 1.26
N ASP A 48 -5.90 13.29 0.59
CA ASP A 48 -7.05 14.03 0.04
C ASP A 48 -7.82 13.17 -0.97
N THR A 49 -7.12 12.49 -1.88
CA THR A 49 -7.75 11.59 -2.87
C THR A 49 -8.52 10.45 -2.18
N VAL A 50 -7.96 9.85 -1.14
CA VAL A 50 -8.63 8.77 -0.40
C VAL A 50 -9.87 9.30 0.31
N VAL A 51 -9.76 10.44 1.02
CA VAL A 51 -10.88 11.07 1.75
C VAL A 51 -12.00 11.44 0.79
N ASP A 52 -11.70 12.17 -0.28
CA ASP A 52 -12.68 12.60 -1.30
C ASP A 52 -13.37 11.40 -1.96
N THR A 53 -12.64 10.32 -2.23
CA THR A 53 -13.20 9.09 -2.80
C THR A 53 -14.19 8.42 -1.85
N VAL A 54 -13.85 8.37 -0.56
CA VAL A 54 -14.70 7.77 0.48
C VAL A 54 -15.95 8.60 0.71
N GLU A 55 -15.82 9.91 0.85
CA GLU A 55 -16.93 10.84 1.09
C GLU A 55 -17.91 10.85 -0.10
N SER A 56 -17.39 10.86 -1.32
CA SER A 56 -18.16 10.84 -2.56
C SER A 56 -18.68 9.46 -2.94
N ARG A 57 -18.29 8.38 -2.22
CA ARG A 57 -18.59 6.98 -2.59
C ARG A 57 -18.26 6.67 -4.05
N ALA A 58 -17.12 7.18 -4.49
CA ALA A 58 -16.69 7.16 -5.87
C ALA A 58 -15.69 6.02 -6.15
N MET A 59 -15.27 5.92 -7.40
CA MET A 59 -14.13 5.10 -7.83
C MET A 59 -12.96 6.03 -8.17
N SER A 60 -11.76 5.76 -7.65
CA SER A 60 -10.57 6.55 -7.96
C SER A 60 -9.35 5.66 -8.19
N VAL A 61 -8.36 6.20 -8.88
CA VAL A 61 -7.08 5.49 -9.14
C VAL A 61 -5.90 6.34 -8.70
N ILE A 62 -5.00 5.71 -7.94
CA ILE A 62 -3.69 6.24 -7.53
C ILE A 62 -2.64 5.37 -8.22
N TYR A 63 -1.90 5.95 -9.15
CA TYR A 63 -0.97 5.21 -10.00
C TYR A 63 0.39 5.89 -10.14
N GLY A 64 1.37 5.18 -10.67
CA GLY A 64 2.74 5.66 -10.87
C GLY A 64 3.76 4.55 -10.69
N ASP A 65 5.03 4.87 -10.77
CA ASP A 65 6.11 3.90 -10.73
C ASP A 65 6.26 3.24 -9.34
N ALA A 66 6.94 2.10 -9.32
CA ALA A 66 7.16 1.36 -8.07
C ALA A 66 8.07 2.14 -7.10
N GLY A 67 7.80 2.02 -5.80
CA GLY A 67 8.64 2.64 -4.76
C GLY A 67 8.32 4.09 -4.43
N LEU A 68 7.31 4.70 -5.06
CA LEU A 68 6.92 6.11 -4.85
C LEU A 68 5.92 6.32 -3.68
N GLY A 69 5.68 5.32 -2.85
CA GLY A 69 4.89 5.48 -1.64
C GLY A 69 3.37 5.32 -1.77
N LYS A 70 2.82 4.94 -2.94
CA LYS A 70 1.37 4.81 -3.18
C LYS A 70 0.65 3.94 -2.14
N SER A 71 1.03 2.67 -2.03
CA SER A 71 0.44 1.71 -1.07
C SER A 71 0.69 2.15 0.37
N PHE A 72 1.87 2.70 0.66
CA PHE A 72 2.21 3.22 1.97
C PHE A 72 1.29 4.38 2.37
N GLY A 73 1.16 5.40 1.52
CA GLY A 73 0.31 6.56 1.77
C GLY A 73 -1.18 6.20 1.87
N THR A 74 -1.65 5.29 1.00
CA THR A 74 -3.02 4.78 1.08
C THR A 74 -3.26 4.07 2.42
N ARG A 75 -2.37 3.17 2.84
CA ARG A 75 -2.48 2.47 4.14
C ARG A 75 -2.39 3.44 5.33
N ALA A 76 -1.49 4.42 5.28
CA ALA A 76 -1.38 5.45 6.31
C ALA A 76 -2.69 6.24 6.50
N THR A 77 -3.42 6.48 5.41
CA THR A 77 -4.70 7.19 5.46
C THR A 77 -5.84 6.29 5.95
N ILE A 78 -5.98 5.08 5.39
CA ILE A 78 -7.10 4.20 5.75
C ILE A 78 -7.01 3.62 7.15
N GLN A 79 -5.82 3.53 7.76
CA GLN A 79 -5.66 3.08 9.14
C GLN A 79 -6.33 4.02 10.17
N GLU A 80 -6.54 5.30 9.80
CA GLU A 80 -7.27 6.28 10.62
C GLU A 80 -8.79 6.08 10.56
N MET A 81 -9.27 5.26 9.62
CA MET A 81 -10.69 4.95 9.40
C MET A 81 -11.14 3.75 10.23
N ASN A 82 -12.46 3.52 10.27
CA ASN A 82 -13.00 2.31 10.90
C ASN A 82 -12.58 1.06 10.11
N PRO A 83 -11.77 0.16 10.69
CA PRO A 83 -11.25 -1.03 10.00
C PRO A 83 -12.35 -2.00 9.54
N ASP A 84 -13.52 -2.01 10.19
CA ASP A 84 -14.64 -2.88 9.81
C ASP A 84 -15.34 -2.42 8.50
N LEU A 85 -14.98 -1.25 7.98
CA LEU A 85 -15.49 -0.71 6.72
C LEU A 85 -14.48 -0.88 5.56
N ILE A 86 -13.24 -1.20 5.85
CA ILE A 86 -12.18 -1.35 4.86
C ILE A 86 -12.17 -2.79 4.35
N LEU A 87 -12.28 -2.96 3.05
CA LEU A 87 -12.24 -4.25 2.36
C LEU A 87 -11.00 -4.30 1.45
N PRO A 88 -9.81 -4.62 2.01
CA PRO A 88 -8.62 -4.78 1.19
C PRO A 88 -8.74 -6.05 0.36
N LEU A 89 -8.50 -5.92 -0.94
CA LEU A 89 -8.42 -7.04 -1.86
C LEU A 89 -6.95 -7.42 -2.04
N ASP A 90 -6.49 -8.37 -1.25
CA ASP A 90 -5.13 -8.92 -1.27
C ASP A 90 -5.16 -10.38 -1.74
N PHE A 91 -4.35 -10.71 -2.74
CA PHE A 91 -4.38 -12.02 -3.37
C PHE A 91 -3.02 -12.71 -3.28
N ALA A 92 -3.01 -13.95 -2.78
CA ALA A 92 -1.80 -14.78 -2.72
C ALA A 92 -1.23 -15.13 -4.09
N ARG A 93 -2.01 -14.94 -5.16
CA ARG A 93 -1.59 -15.21 -6.54
C ARG A 93 -1.61 -13.94 -7.40
N SER A 94 -0.68 -13.88 -8.35
CA SER A 94 -0.73 -12.88 -9.40
C SER A 94 -1.90 -13.15 -10.37
N ARG A 95 -2.51 -12.07 -10.88
CA ARG A 95 -3.62 -12.11 -11.84
C ARG A 95 -4.87 -12.86 -11.31
N PRO A 96 -5.48 -12.37 -10.23
CA PRO A 96 -6.76 -12.90 -9.74
C PRO A 96 -7.84 -12.79 -10.82
N GLY A 97 -8.86 -13.62 -10.73
CA GLY A 97 -10.06 -13.52 -11.59
C GLY A 97 -11.27 -12.99 -10.81
N PRO A 98 -12.41 -12.74 -11.47
CA PRO A 98 -13.62 -12.27 -10.80
C PRO A 98 -14.15 -13.23 -9.71
N LYS A 99 -13.82 -14.52 -9.81
CA LYS A 99 -14.14 -15.49 -8.75
C LYS A 99 -13.37 -15.17 -7.47
N ASP A 100 -12.07 -14.90 -7.59
CA ASP A 100 -11.22 -14.58 -6.44
C ASP A 100 -11.68 -13.28 -5.75
N LEU A 101 -12.08 -12.27 -6.54
CA LEU A 101 -12.61 -11.02 -6.00
C LEU A 101 -13.90 -11.24 -5.19
N ARG A 102 -14.80 -12.11 -5.67
CA ARG A 102 -16.04 -12.44 -4.94
C ARG A 102 -15.72 -13.11 -3.62
N GLU A 103 -14.86 -14.12 -3.64
CA GLU A 103 -14.45 -14.87 -2.46
C GLU A 103 -13.76 -13.97 -1.45
N GLU A 104 -12.85 -13.10 -1.91
CA GLU A 104 -12.15 -12.16 -1.03
C GLU A 104 -13.11 -11.14 -0.41
N LEU A 105 -14.00 -10.51 -1.19
CA LEU A 105 -15.02 -9.62 -0.66
C LEU A 105 -15.90 -10.31 0.38
N PHE A 106 -16.28 -11.57 0.14
CA PHE A 106 -17.06 -12.35 1.10
C PHE A 106 -16.33 -12.53 2.44
N HIS A 107 -15.05 -12.87 2.37
CA HIS A 107 -14.21 -13.05 3.56
C HIS A 107 -13.97 -11.73 4.30
N GLN A 108 -13.65 -10.66 3.58
CA GLN A 108 -13.37 -9.34 4.17
C GLN A 108 -14.62 -8.75 4.85
N MET A 109 -15.81 -8.97 4.31
CA MET A 109 -17.07 -8.55 4.94
C MET A 109 -17.46 -9.42 6.14
N ASN A 110 -16.72 -10.49 6.43
CA ASN A 110 -16.95 -11.43 7.54
C ASN A 110 -18.41 -11.92 7.60
N LEU A 111 -18.92 -12.40 6.47
CA LEU A 111 -20.29 -12.86 6.38
C LEU A 111 -20.49 -14.22 7.03
N SER A 112 -21.44 -14.34 7.95
CA SER A 112 -21.74 -15.58 8.68
C SER A 112 -22.59 -16.60 7.90
N CYS A 113 -23.03 -16.25 6.69
CA CYS A 113 -23.79 -17.16 5.84
C CYS A 113 -22.87 -18.13 5.08
N LYS A 114 -23.46 -19.18 4.53
CA LYS A 114 -22.72 -20.10 3.64
C LYS A 114 -22.30 -19.38 2.35
N MET A 115 -21.06 -19.58 1.94
CA MET A 115 -20.53 -19.04 0.70
C MET A 115 -21.34 -19.52 -0.51
N PRO A 116 -21.79 -18.61 -1.41
CA PRO A 116 -22.55 -19.02 -2.58
C PRO A 116 -21.76 -19.87 -3.56
N GLY A 117 -22.39 -20.89 -4.14
CA GLY A 117 -21.75 -21.79 -5.10
C GLY A 117 -21.75 -21.31 -6.54
N THR A 118 -22.49 -20.25 -6.87
CA THR A 118 -22.61 -19.75 -8.24
C THR A 118 -22.30 -18.26 -8.33
N PRO A 119 -21.73 -17.76 -9.45
CA PRO A 119 -21.46 -16.35 -9.62
C PRO A 119 -22.72 -15.46 -9.46
N THR A 120 -23.85 -15.89 -9.96
CA THR A 120 -25.11 -15.14 -9.86
C THR A 120 -25.59 -14.98 -8.42
N ALA A 121 -25.50 -16.05 -7.62
CA ALA A 121 -25.85 -15.99 -6.21
C ALA A 121 -24.87 -15.14 -5.40
N PHE A 122 -23.58 -15.16 -5.76
CA PHE A 122 -22.58 -14.28 -5.19
C PHE A 122 -22.85 -12.80 -5.50
N ASP A 123 -23.09 -12.48 -6.77
CA ASP A 123 -23.37 -11.11 -7.20
C ASP A 123 -24.64 -10.55 -6.54
N LYS A 124 -25.64 -11.42 -6.31
CA LYS A 124 -26.85 -11.06 -5.56
C LYS A 124 -26.49 -10.74 -4.09
N LEU A 125 -25.76 -11.62 -3.42
CA LEU A 125 -25.35 -11.44 -2.03
C LEU A 125 -24.54 -10.14 -1.85
N LEU A 126 -23.55 -9.88 -2.72
CA LEU A 126 -22.73 -8.68 -2.65
C LEU A 126 -23.56 -7.42 -2.84
N ARG A 127 -24.49 -7.38 -3.81
CA ARG A 127 -25.41 -6.25 -4.04
C ARG A 127 -26.36 -5.99 -2.87
N GLU A 128 -26.74 -7.02 -2.14
CA GLU A 128 -27.61 -6.89 -0.95
C GLU A 128 -26.81 -6.49 0.31
N THR A 129 -25.50 -6.76 0.35
CA THR A 129 -24.69 -6.55 1.56
C THR A 129 -23.89 -5.25 1.51
N LEU A 130 -23.27 -4.91 0.39
CA LEU A 130 -22.43 -3.72 0.26
C LEU A 130 -23.17 -2.40 0.59
N PRO A 131 -24.45 -2.22 0.20
CA PRO A 131 -25.17 -0.99 0.54
C PRO A 131 -25.46 -0.81 2.04
N ARG A 132 -25.35 -1.86 2.86
CA ARG A 132 -25.71 -1.81 4.28
C ARG A 132 -24.74 -0.98 5.13
N ARG A 133 -23.50 -0.79 4.67
CA ARG A 133 -22.46 0.00 5.34
C ARG A 133 -21.64 0.80 4.30
N PRO A 134 -21.01 1.90 4.70
CA PRO A 134 -20.17 2.69 3.80
C PRO A 134 -18.80 2.01 3.57
N TYR A 135 -18.82 0.86 2.93
CA TYR A 135 -17.60 0.11 2.65
C TYR A 135 -16.65 0.83 1.69
N VAL A 136 -15.36 0.63 1.94
CA VAL A 136 -14.24 1.09 1.09
C VAL A 136 -13.50 -0.13 0.57
N ILE A 137 -13.62 -0.41 -0.71
CA ILE A 137 -12.90 -1.49 -1.38
C ILE A 137 -11.53 -0.95 -1.81
N VAL A 138 -10.44 -1.55 -1.32
CA VAL A 138 -9.07 -1.14 -1.63
C VAL A 138 -8.41 -2.22 -2.47
N CYS A 139 -8.12 -1.88 -3.72
CA CYS A 139 -7.49 -2.76 -4.72
C CYS A 139 -6.02 -2.37 -4.84
N ASP A 140 -5.16 -2.88 -3.95
CA ASP A 140 -3.70 -2.66 -4.05
C ASP A 140 -3.10 -3.56 -5.14
N GLU A 141 -1.94 -3.16 -5.70
CA GLU A 141 -1.29 -3.82 -6.84
C GLU A 141 -2.24 -4.02 -8.04
N ALA A 142 -3.10 -3.04 -8.31
CA ALA A 142 -4.16 -3.13 -9.32
C ALA A 142 -3.67 -3.42 -10.75
N GLN A 143 -2.37 -3.22 -11.07
CA GLN A 143 -1.78 -3.65 -12.34
C GLN A 143 -1.76 -5.18 -12.51
N GLN A 144 -1.95 -5.94 -11.44
CA GLN A 144 -2.09 -7.40 -11.52
C GLN A 144 -3.51 -7.84 -11.91
N TYR A 145 -4.47 -6.92 -11.89
CA TYR A 145 -5.85 -7.22 -12.23
C TYR A 145 -6.02 -7.32 -13.75
N ARG A 146 -6.85 -8.27 -14.16
CA ARG A 146 -7.31 -8.35 -15.54
C ARG A 146 -8.45 -7.36 -15.77
N ARG A 147 -8.69 -6.98 -17.03
CA ARG A 147 -9.82 -6.13 -17.43
C ARG A 147 -11.15 -6.62 -16.82
N GLU A 148 -11.38 -7.93 -16.82
CA GLU A 148 -12.60 -8.55 -16.27
C GLU A 148 -12.84 -8.22 -14.78
N ASN A 149 -11.77 -8.00 -14.01
CA ASN A 149 -11.86 -7.63 -12.60
C ASN A 149 -12.33 -6.18 -12.44
N PHE A 150 -11.79 -5.27 -13.25
CA PHE A 150 -12.26 -3.88 -13.26
C PHE A 150 -13.71 -3.79 -13.71
N GLU A 151 -14.10 -4.55 -14.74
CA GLU A 151 -15.48 -4.62 -15.20
C GLU A 151 -16.42 -5.21 -14.14
N PHE A 152 -15.97 -6.24 -13.40
CA PHE A 152 -16.73 -6.80 -12.28
C PHE A 152 -16.97 -5.76 -11.20
N LEU A 153 -15.92 -5.06 -10.74
CA LEU A 153 -16.05 -4.02 -9.72
C LEU A 153 -16.92 -2.85 -10.19
N ARG A 154 -16.78 -2.44 -11.46
CA ARG A 154 -17.66 -1.42 -12.06
C ARG A 154 -19.13 -1.84 -12.03
N LYS A 155 -19.45 -3.05 -12.52
CA LYS A 155 -20.82 -3.56 -12.51
C LYS A 155 -21.39 -3.65 -11.10
N LEU A 156 -20.59 -4.09 -10.15
CA LEU A 156 -20.96 -4.16 -8.75
C LEU A 156 -21.25 -2.76 -8.21
N TRP A 157 -20.37 -1.80 -8.46
CA TRP A 157 -20.53 -0.40 -8.06
C TRP A 157 -21.75 0.25 -8.71
N ASP A 158 -21.97 0.05 -10.03
CA ASP A 158 -23.12 0.59 -10.76
C ASP A 158 -24.48 0.09 -10.20
N THR A 159 -24.50 -1.12 -9.62
CA THR A 159 -25.75 -1.77 -9.15
C THR A 159 -26.00 -1.64 -7.65
N CYS A 160 -25.04 -1.13 -6.87
CA CYS A 160 -25.22 -0.86 -5.45
C CYS A 160 -25.83 0.53 -5.22
N ASP A 161 -26.75 0.63 -4.27
CA ASP A 161 -27.31 1.89 -3.79
C ASP A 161 -27.59 1.79 -2.29
N PRO A 162 -26.86 2.54 -1.44
CA PRO A 162 -25.73 3.41 -1.76
C PRO A 162 -24.49 2.65 -2.23
N LYS A 163 -23.66 3.33 -3.02
CA LYS A 163 -22.43 2.76 -3.61
C LYS A 163 -21.33 2.58 -2.56
N PRO A 164 -20.46 1.55 -2.67
CA PRO A 164 -19.20 1.52 -1.94
C PRO A 164 -18.20 2.51 -2.56
N ALA A 165 -17.23 2.98 -1.80
CA ALA A 165 -16.05 3.62 -2.37
C ALA A 165 -15.09 2.55 -2.93
N VAL A 166 -14.38 2.86 -4.03
CA VAL A 166 -13.40 1.93 -4.63
C VAL A 166 -12.10 2.68 -4.93
N LEU A 167 -11.01 2.22 -4.34
CA LEU A 167 -9.67 2.75 -4.55
C LEU A 167 -8.83 1.72 -5.32
N PHE A 168 -8.40 2.08 -6.52
CA PHE A 168 -7.40 1.33 -7.27
C PHE A 168 -6.02 1.94 -6.99
N VAL A 169 -5.08 1.15 -6.51
CA VAL A 169 -3.71 1.57 -6.22
C VAL A 169 -2.77 0.66 -7.01
N GLY A 170 -1.89 1.24 -7.85
CA GLY A 170 -1.05 0.37 -8.68
C GLY A 170 -0.06 1.08 -9.61
N GLY A 171 0.50 0.31 -10.53
CA GLY A 171 1.37 0.79 -11.60
C GLY A 171 0.61 1.52 -12.71
N ARG A 172 1.34 2.08 -13.67
CA ARG A 172 0.77 2.77 -14.86
C ARG A 172 -0.15 1.86 -15.66
N GLU A 173 0.14 0.56 -15.71
CA GLU A 173 -0.65 -0.43 -16.45
C GLU A 173 -2.09 -0.55 -15.90
N ALA A 174 -2.29 -0.34 -14.59
CA ALA A 174 -3.64 -0.30 -14.01
C ALA A 174 -4.44 0.88 -14.56
N TYR A 175 -3.81 2.06 -14.61
CA TYR A 175 -4.43 3.26 -15.19
C TYR A 175 -4.72 3.09 -16.69
N GLU A 176 -3.78 2.57 -17.47
CA GLU A 176 -3.95 2.31 -18.89
C GLU A 176 -5.11 1.35 -19.16
N THR A 177 -5.22 0.28 -18.36
CA THR A 177 -6.33 -0.66 -18.44
C THR A 177 -7.68 0.03 -18.17
N LEU A 178 -7.75 0.88 -17.15
CA LEU A 178 -8.94 1.66 -16.82
C LEU A 178 -9.30 2.65 -17.93
N GLN A 179 -8.33 3.31 -18.54
CA GLN A 179 -8.53 4.28 -19.61
C GLN A 179 -8.91 3.63 -20.94
N SER A 180 -8.47 2.40 -21.19
CA SER A 180 -8.76 1.67 -22.45
C SER A 180 -10.23 1.35 -22.64
N ASP A 181 -11.04 1.40 -21.55
CA ASP A 181 -12.47 1.15 -21.59
C ASP A 181 -13.25 2.42 -21.23
N PRO A 182 -13.99 3.04 -22.18
CA PRO A 182 -14.77 4.26 -21.90
C PRO A 182 -15.79 4.10 -20.77
N ALA A 183 -16.35 2.89 -20.59
CA ALA A 183 -17.30 2.63 -19.51
C ALA A 183 -16.63 2.62 -18.14
N LEU A 184 -15.39 2.14 -18.02
CA LEU A 184 -14.58 2.23 -16.82
C LEU A 184 -14.06 3.67 -16.60
N ALA A 185 -13.45 4.26 -17.64
CA ALA A 185 -12.87 5.60 -17.58
C ALA A 185 -13.88 6.66 -17.11
N SER A 186 -15.15 6.57 -17.53
CA SER A 186 -16.20 7.53 -17.17
C SER A 186 -16.63 7.45 -15.71
N ARG A 187 -16.28 6.41 -14.97
CA ARG A 187 -16.63 6.21 -13.56
C ARG A 187 -15.50 6.58 -12.61
N ILE A 188 -14.31 6.80 -13.15
CA ILE A 188 -13.16 7.21 -12.32
C ILE A 188 -13.31 8.70 -12.00
N TYR A 189 -13.53 8.98 -10.72
CA TYR A 189 -13.72 10.32 -10.17
C TYR A 189 -12.37 11.07 -10.09
N ILE A 190 -11.37 10.49 -9.42
CA ILE A 190 -10.03 11.08 -9.30
C ILE A 190 -9.00 10.15 -9.94
N ARG A 191 -8.07 10.75 -10.67
CA ARG A 191 -6.90 10.10 -11.26
C ARG A 191 -5.66 10.79 -10.73
N LEU A 192 -5.03 10.18 -9.72
CA LEU A 192 -3.83 10.72 -9.10
C LEU A 192 -2.60 9.98 -9.61
N GLU A 193 -1.76 10.67 -10.35
CA GLU A 193 -0.43 10.18 -10.73
C GLU A 193 0.58 10.56 -9.65
N ILE A 194 1.29 9.57 -9.14
CA ILE A 194 2.38 9.77 -8.19
C ILE A 194 3.70 9.81 -8.95
N LEU A 195 4.41 10.91 -8.80
CA LEU A 195 5.73 11.13 -9.39
C LEU A 195 6.83 10.93 -8.34
N ALA A 196 8.07 10.78 -8.82
CA ALA A 196 9.25 10.79 -7.97
C ALA A 196 9.40 12.15 -7.27
N MET A 197 9.94 12.15 -6.05
CA MET A 197 10.25 13.40 -5.35
C MET A 197 11.20 14.26 -6.17
N THR A 198 10.92 15.54 -6.18
CA THR A 198 11.85 16.56 -6.69
C THR A 198 13.05 16.71 -5.74
N GLU A 199 14.13 17.34 -6.22
CA GLU A 199 15.31 17.61 -5.39
C GLU A 199 14.93 18.37 -4.11
N ASP A 200 14.06 19.38 -4.21
CA ASP A 200 13.60 20.16 -3.06
C ASP A 200 12.80 19.35 -2.06
N GLU A 201 11.96 18.41 -2.55
CA GLU A 201 11.23 17.49 -1.67
C GLU A 201 12.17 16.49 -0.99
N VAL A 202 13.17 15.99 -1.69
CA VAL A 202 14.21 15.11 -1.13
C VAL A 202 14.94 15.81 0.02
N LEU A 203 15.39 17.05 -0.19
CA LEU A 203 16.12 17.82 0.83
C LEU A 203 15.28 18.10 2.08
N LYS A 204 13.96 18.21 1.93
CA LYS A 204 13.04 18.41 3.07
C LYS A 204 12.68 17.07 3.74
N ALA A 205 12.34 16.06 2.95
CA ALA A 205 11.76 14.84 3.46
C ALA A 205 12.80 13.85 4.03
N VAL A 206 13.96 13.72 3.39
CA VAL A 206 14.96 12.70 3.77
C VAL A 206 15.54 12.93 5.17
N PRO A 207 15.95 14.15 5.56
CA PRO A 207 16.43 14.42 6.92
C PRO A 207 15.43 14.10 8.02
N ASP A 208 14.14 14.26 7.74
CA ASP A 208 13.07 13.98 8.69
C ASP A 208 12.61 12.52 8.68
N SER A 209 12.92 11.77 7.61
CA SER A 209 12.51 10.38 7.45
C SER A 209 13.27 9.40 8.36
N HIS A 210 14.53 9.71 8.68
CA HIS A 210 15.36 8.84 9.52
C HIS A 210 16.48 9.64 10.21
N PRO A 211 16.79 9.37 11.51
CA PRO A 211 17.82 10.10 12.27
C PRO A 211 19.20 10.14 11.63
N VAL A 212 19.58 9.11 10.88
CA VAL A 212 20.89 9.01 10.22
C VAL A 212 21.18 10.15 9.24
N TRP A 213 20.11 10.75 8.67
CA TRP A 213 20.22 11.83 7.70
C TRP A 213 20.16 13.23 8.31
N ARG A 214 19.92 13.35 9.62
CA ARG A 214 19.85 14.66 10.28
C ARG A 214 21.19 15.38 10.28
N GLY A 215 21.18 16.60 9.77
CA GLY A 215 22.39 17.43 9.69
C GLY A 215 23.43 16.97 8.67
N VAL A 216 23.06 16.05 7.77
CA VAL A 216 23.89 15.69 6.62
C VAL A 216 23.89 16.82 5.60
N ASP A 217 25.04 17.09 4.98
CA ASP A 217 25.22 18.13 3.96
C ASP A 217 24.25 17.92 2.78
N GLU A 218 23.57 18.98 2.35
CA GLU A 218 22.64 18.95 1.21
C GLU A 218 23.31 18.45 -0.07
N ALA A 219 24.56 18.80 -0.31
CA ALA A 219 25.31 18.32 -1.48
C ALA A 219 25.45 16.79 -1.47
N LEU A 220 25.60 16.21 -0.29
CA LEU A 220 25.69 14.75 -0.13
C LEU A 220 24.34 14.08 -0.37
N LEU A 221 23.23 14.67 0.12
CA LEU A 221 21.87 14.19 -0.16
C LEU A 221 21.56 14.25 -1.66
N LYS A 222 21.84 15.37 -2.32
CA LYS A 222 21.68 15.54 -3.77
C LYS A 222 22.48 14.51 -4.54
N ARG A 223 23.73 14.27 -4.12
CA ARG A 223 24.58 13.24 -4.73
C ARG A 223 23.95 11.84 -4.62
N VAL A 224 23.46 11.46 -3.45
CA VAL A 224 22.81 10.16 -3.23
C VAL A 224 21.57 10.03 -4.09
N ASP A 225 20.74 11.07 -4.14
CA ASP A 225 19.54 11.07 -4.95
C ASP A 225 19.84 10.93 -6.44
N THR A 226 20.71 11.80 -6.97
CA THR A 226 21.06 11.81 -8.40
C THR A 226 21.72 10.52 -8.86
N GLN A 227 22.55 9.90 -8.01
CA GLN A 227 23.30 8.70 -8.38
C GLN A 227 22.51 7.41 -8.21
N TYR A 228 21.51 7.39 -7.32
CA TYR A 228 20.84 6.14 -6.98
C TYR A 228 19.34 6.28 -6.69
N ALA A 229 18.94 7.15 -5.75
CA ALA A 229 17.57 7.09 -5.23
C ALA A 229 16.53 7.67 -6.19
N LEU A 230 16.89 8.64 -7.03
CA LEU A 230 16.07 9.24 -8.10
C LEU A 230 14.65 9.63 -7.60
N GLY A 231 14.58 10.20 -6.40
CA GLY A 231 13.32 10.60 -5.78
C GLY A 231 12.42 9.46 -5.30
N SER A 232 12.91 8.22 -5.27
CA SER A 232 12.14 7.05 -4.86
C SER A 232 12.29 6.77 -3.36
N PHE A 233 11.19 6.73 -2.62
CA PHE A 233 11.18 6.34 -1.19
C PHE A 233 11.78 4.95 -0.95
N ARG A 234 11.52 4.00 -1.84
CA ARG A 234 12.06 2.64 -1.73
C ARG A 234 13.57 2.62 -1.86
N GLU A 235 14.11 3.36 -2.81
CA GLU A 235 15.54 3.42 -3.03
C GLU A 235 16.22 4.19 -1.88
N TRP A 236 15.62 5.27 -1.39
CA TRP A 236 16.09 5.97 -0.20
C TRP A 236 16.12 5.04 1.04
N ALA A 237 15.11 4.19 1.24
CA ALA A 237 15.13 3.22 2.33
C ALA A 237 16.25 2.18 2.20
N LYS A 238 16.57 1.72 0.98
CA LYS A 238 17.71 0.83 0.73
C LYS A 238 19.03 1.51 1.07
N VAL A 239 19.25 2.71 0.54
CA VAL A 239 20.46 3.49 0.82
C VAL A 239 20.61 3.73 2.33
N THR A 240 19.54 4.14 3.01
CA THR A 240 19.55 4.35 4.47
C THR A 240 20.04 3.12 5.21
N LYS A 241 19.53 1.94 4.86
CA LYS A 241 19.96 0.69 5.48
C LYS A 241 21.44 0.37 5.22
N HIS A 242 21.93 0.68 4.01
CA HIS A 242 23.35 0.51 3.68
C HIS A 242 24.23 1.56 4.35
N VAL A 243 23.77 2.80 4.50
CA VAL A 243 24.48 3.87 5.22
C VAL A 243 24.66 3.50 6.69
N ILE A 244 23.62 3.03 7.37
CA ILE A 244 23.70 2.56 8.76
C ILE A 244 24.77 1.48 8.91
N LYS A 245 24.73 0.45 8.05
CA LYS A 245 25.75 -0.61 8.04
C LYS A 245 27.14 -0.09 7.70
N GLY A 246 27.23 0.90 6.82
CA GLY A 246 28.50 1.54 6.45
C GLY A 246 29.12 2.29 7.61
N MET A 247 28.32 3.02 8.39
CA MET A 247 28.77 3.69 9.61
C MET A 247 29.34 2.71 10.62
N GLU A 248 28.62 1.62 10.89
CA GLU A 248 29.08 0.54 11.78
C GLU A 248 30.40 -0.08 11.29
N HIS A 249 30.49 -0.40 10.01
CA HIS A 249 31.66 -1.05 9.40
C HIS A 249 32.89 -0.16 9.39
N LEU A 250 32.74 1.14 9.17
CA LEU A 250 33.82 2.12 9.08
C LEU A 250 34.14 2.79 10.42
N GLY A 251 33.35 2.50 11.46
CA GLY A 251 33.48 3.18 12.77
C GLY A 251 33.24 4.69 12.66
N ALA A 252 32.27 5.09 11.83
CA ALA A 252 31.97 6.50 11.57
C ALA A 252 30.84 6.99 12.47
N ASP A 253 31.02 8.14 13.11
CA ASP A 253 30.01 8.76 13.98
C ASP A 253 28.97 9.61 13.19
N LYS A 254 29.26 9.90 11.93
CA LYS A 254 28.40 10.69 11.03
C LYS A 254 28.50 10.20 9.59
N VAL A 255 27.48 10.53 8.80
CA VAL A 255 27.48 10.26 7.37
C VAL A 255 28.43 11.23 6.67
N ASP A 256 29.42 10.69 5.97
CA ASP A 256 30.38 11.39 5.13
C ASP A 256 30.51 10.71 3.77
N ASP A 257 31.32 11.28 2.86
CA ASP A 257 31.54 10.72 1.52
C ASP A 257 32.01 9.26 1.53
N ARG A 258 32.83 8.86 2.51
CA ARG A 258 33.33 7.47 2.60
C ARG A 258 32.19 6.50 2.93
N VAL A 259 31.30 6.90 3.84
CA VAL A 259 30.13 6.10 4.23
C VAL A 259 29.16 5.98 3.04
N VAL A 260 28.90 7.08 2.34
CA VAL A 260 28.04 7.09 1.15
C VAL A 260 28.64 6.25 0.03
N ASP A 261 29.94 6.39 -0.26
CA ASP A 261 30.64 5.58 -1.27
C ASP A 261 30.57 4.07 -0.95
N TRP A 262 30.70 3.75 0.34
CA TRP A 262 30.59 2.36 0.80
C TRP A 262 29.17 1.82 0.61
N ALA A 263 28.15 2.64 0.93
CA ALA A 263 26.75 2.28 0.80
C ALA A 263 26.34 2.11 -0.67
N LEU A 264 26.65 3.08 -1.54
CA LEU A 264 26.28 3.07 -2.95
C LEU A 264 26.90 1.91 -3.75
N LYS A 265 28.08 1.41 -3.35
CA LYS A 265 28.67 0.20 -3.96
C LYS A 265 27.88 -1.08 -3.68
N ARG A 266 26.91 -1.05 -2.76
CA ARG A 266 26.13 -2.21 -2.29
C ARG A 266 24.64 -2.10 -2.61
N CYS A 267 24.22 -0.98 -3.09
CA CYS A 267 22.92 -0.76 -3.69
C CYS A 267 22.91 -1.22 -5.15
#